data_6c80d2e700103c00b64a18a80cd9f978
#
_entry.id   6c80d2e700103c00b64a18a80cd9f978
#
_cell.length_a   1.000
_cell.length_b   1.000
_cell.length_c   1.000
_cell.angle_alpha   90.00
_cell.angle_beta   90.00
_cell.angle_gamma   90.00
#
_symmetry.space_group_name_H-M   'P 1'
#
loop_
_entity.id
_entity.type
_entity.pdbx_description
1 polymer ?
#
loop_
_entity_poly.entity_id
_entity_poly.type
_entity_poly.pdbx_seq_one_letter_code
_entity_poly.pdbx_strand_id
1 'polypeptide(L)'
;DFQLDHDTGQDDHSDGIVHRYSDIDLTRAGGIPGHMILDKQSGILYIADTGANRILWVNTDDPTYSTQNIMNDPSRLEPLAEYSRITDKEWGVLDTGLNRPSGIALDGDTLFVSQNGDGTIIAYDLAKDGKSATEIETIQTTATFIMGLEIGPEGNLYYVDNGKDQVVRIDPYFDIDTDGVLDEDDNCPSVANPLQSDLDGDGIGDACDEDDDSDGVLDINDQCPMGVINWVSTTFSDYDSDGCKDSTEDFDDDNGNGV
;
A
#
# COMPACT_ATOMS: atom_id res chain seq x y z
N ASP A 1 27.34 -3.05 -13.67
CA ASP A 1 27.35 -4.47 -13.39
C ASP A 1 28.40 -4.75 -12.32
N PHE A 2 27.98 -5.00 -11.08
CA PHE A 2 28.84 -5.33 -9.95
C PHE A 2 29.18 -6.83 -9.96
N GLN A 3 29.58 -7.37 -11.08
CA GLN A 3 29.80 -8.82 -11.27
C GLN A 3 31.14 -9.33 -10.78
N LEU A 4 32.01 -8.52 -10.23
CA LEU A 4 33.34 -8.97 -9.83
C LEU A 4 33.47 -9.17 -8.32
N ASP A 5 33.99 -10.28 -8.07
CA ASP A 5 34.45 -10.99 -6.88
C ASP A 5 34.94 -10.04 -5.76
N HIS A 6 34.03 -9.74 -4.83
CA HIS A 6 34.36 -9.01 -3.60
C HIS A 6 35.27 -9.80 -2.64
N ASP A 7 35.56 -11.08 -2.96
CA ASP A 7 36.35 -11.97 -2.09
C ASP A 7 37.86 -11.72 -2.15
N THR A 8 38.35 -10.92 -3.11
CA THR A 8 39.80 -10.67 -3.26
C THR A 8 40.29 -9.36 -2.65
N GLY A 9 39.40 -8.56 -2.03
CA GLY A 9 39.76 -7.28 -1.41
C GLY A 9 40.23 -6.19 -2.38
N GLN A 10 40.03 -6.39 -3.67
CA GLN A 10 40.20 -5.40 -4.72
C GLN A 10 38.83 -5.12 -5.32
N ASP A 11 38.08 -4.25 -4.69
CA ASP A 11 36.86 -3.69 -5.24
C ASP A 11 37.21 -2.85 -6.47
N ASP A 12 37.17 -3.47 -7.65
CA ASP A 12 37.37 -2.76 -8.89
C ASP A 12 36.02 -2.34 -9.48
N HIS A 13 35.64 -1.10 -9.19
CA HIS A 13 34.46 -0.47 -9.80
C HIS A 13 34.74 0.16 -11.16
N SER A 14 35.86 -0.19 -11.80
CA SER A 14 36.29 0.39 -13.09
C SER A 14 35.35 0.06 -14.26
N ASP A 15 34.51 -0.96 -14.13
CA ASP A 15 33.46 -1.33 -15.08
C ASP A 15 32.12 -0.65 -14.83
N GLY A 16 31.96 0.00 -13.67
CA GLY A 16 30.76 0.75 -13.30
C GLY A 16 30.71 2.13 -13.93
N ILE A 17 29.53 2.52 -14.38
CA ILE A 17 29.24 3.88 -14.84
C ILE A 17 28.53 4.63 -13.72
N VAL A 18 29.19 5.61 -13.10
CA VAL A 18 28.61 6.46 -12.06
C VAL A 18 28.22 7.80 -12.65
N HIS A 19 26.93 8.12 -12.52
CA HIS A 19 26.36 9.42 -12.85
C HIS A 19 25.89 10.11 -11.56
N ARG A 20 26.41 11.28 -11.27
CA ARG A 20 26.00 12.05 -10.11
C ARG A 20 24.96 13.11 -10.49
N TYR A 21 23.80 13.04 -9.86
CA TYR A 21 22.79 14.10 -9.91
C TYR A 21 23.23 15.25 -8.98
N SER A 22 23.62 16.39 -9.50
CA SER A 22 24.28 17.43 -8.73
C SER A 22 23.44 18.68 -8.46
N ASP A 23 22.24 18.73 -8.97
CA ASP A 23 21.22 19.76 -8.67
C ASP A 23 20.20 19.34 -7.61
N ILE A 24 20.36 18.12 -7.06
CA ILE A 24 19.55 17.60 -5.97
C ILE A 24 20.36 17.70 -4.67
N ASP A 25 20.07 18.73 -3.87
CA ASP A 25 20.74 18.94 -2.58
C ASP A 25 20.09 18.07 -1.50
N LEU A 26 20.83 17.09 -1.00
CA LEU A 26 20.45 16.24 0.13
C LEU A 26 21.10 16.71 1.42
N THR A 27 20.35 16.68 2.51
CA THR A 27 20.83 17.08 3.84
C THR A 27 21.06 15.85 4.72
N ARG A 28 22.28 15.69 5.24
CA ARG A 28 22.62 14.58 6.12
C ARG A 28 22.04 14.75 7.52
N ALA A 29 21.46 13.66 8.06
CA ALA A 29 21.21 13.51 9.48
C ALA A 29 22.28 12.57 10.09
N GLY A 30 22.97 13.02 11.15
CA GLY A 30 24.02 12.20 11.76
C GLY A 30 23.48 10.89 12.33
N GLY A 31 24.08 9.78 11.93
CA GLY A 31 23.72 8.45 12.43
C GLY A 31 22.46 7.83 11.83
N ILE A 32 21.80 8.49 10.86
CA ILE A 32 20.64 7.97 10.16
C ILE A 32 20.96 7.92 8.67
N PRO A 33 20.97 6.74 8.05
CA PRO A 33 21.15 6.62 6.60
C PRO A 33 19.92 7.16 5.86
N GLY A 34 20.13 7.78 4.70
CA GLY A 34 19.06 8.03 3.75
C GLY A 34 18.66 6.72 3.08
N HIS A 35 17.40 6.59 2.74
CA HIS A 35 16.86 5.46 1.98
C HIS A 35 16.29 5.95 0.67
N MET A 36 16.27 5.09 -0.35
CA MET A 36 15.65 5.39 -1.63
C MET A 36 15.01 4.13 -2.21
N ILE A 37 13.95 4.32 -2.99
CA ILE A 37 13.27 3.24 -3.70
C ILE A 37 12.87 3.72 -5.10
N LEU A 38 13.06 2.86 -6.10
CA LEU A 38 12.67 3.13 -7.48
C LEU A 38 11.33 2.45 -7.78
N ASP A 39 10.34 3.25 -8.10
CA ASP A 39 9.16 2.75 -8.79
C ASP A 39 9.52 2.45 -10.25
N LYS A 40 9.59 1.17 -10.58
CA LYS A 40 9.94 0.71 -11.94
C LYS A 40 8.82 0.93 -12.95
N GLN A 41 7.60 1.19 -12.50
CA GLN A 41 6.46 1.41 -13.37
C GLN A 41 6.40 2.85 -13.86
N SER A 42 6.59 3.81 -12.96
CA SER A 42 6.58 5.25 -13.30
C SER A 42 7.97 5.79 -13.66
N GLY A 43 9.06 5.07 -13.35
CA GLY A 43 10.43 5.56 -13.48
C GLY A 43 10.80 6.61 -12.42
N ILE A 44 10.02 6.74 -11.35
CA ILE A 44 10.26 7.70 -10.27
C ILE A 44 11.11 7.07 -9.16
N LEU A 45 12.20 7.73 -8.79
CA LEU A 45 13.02 7.40 -7.64
C LEU A 45 12.61 8.28 -6.45
N TYR A 46 12.13 7.68 -5.38
CA TYR A 46 11.83 8.36 -4.12
C TYR A 46 13.04 8.32 -3.20
N ILE A 47 13.30 9.43 -2.50
CA ILE A 47 14.48 9.61 -1.65
C ILE A 47 14.07 10.22 -0.32
N ALA A 48 14.43 9.57 0.79
CA ALA A 48 14.33 10.16 2.12
C ALA A 48 15.48 11.15 2.35
N ASP A 49 15.19 12.44 2.31
CA ASP A 49 16.12 13.51 2.69
C ASP A 49 15.96 13.79 4.19
N THR A 50 16.54 12.89 4.98
CA THR A 50 16.36 12.79 6.43
C THR A 50 16.72 14.08 7.17
N GLY A 51 17.79 14.75 6.77
CA GLY A 51 18.25 15.96 7.44
C GLY A 51 17.43 17.20 7.09
N ALA A 52 16.73 17.19 5.94
CA ALA A 52 15.81 18.24 5.53
C ALA A 52 14.34 17.94 5.87
N ASN A 53 14.06 16.79 6.50
CA ASN A 53 12.72 16.39 6.92
C ASN A 53 11.71 16.34 5.77
N ARG A 54 12.09 15.73 4.64
CA ARG A 54 11.26 15.68 3.44
C ARG A 54 11.50 14.40 2.64
N ILE A 55 10.57 14.09 1.73
CA ILE A 55 10.72 13.11 0.68
C ILE A 55 10.84 13.82 -0.66
N LEU A 56 11.82 13.40 -1.44
CA LEU A 56 12.02 13.87 -2.81
C LEU A 56 11.62 12.77 -3.80
N TRP A 57 11.24 13.21 -5.00
CA TRP A 57 11.12 12.34 -6.15
C TRP A 57 12.02 12.84 -7.29
N VAL A 58 12.54 11.91 -8.09
CA VAL A 58 13.36 12.17 -9.28
C VAL A 58 12.83 11.33 -10.43
N ASN A 59 12.52 11.94 -11.54
CA ASN A 59 12.14 11.22 -12.75
C ASN A 59 13.40 10.68 -13.43
N THR A 60 13.66 9.37 -13.27
CA THR A 60 14.85 8.73 -13.86
C THR A 60 14.75 8.55 -15.36
N ASP A 61 13.54 8.53 -15.90
CA ASP A 61 13.25 8.37 -17.33
C ASP A 61 13.13 9.69 -18.09
N ASP A 62 13.23 10.83 -17.38
CA ASP A 62 13.23 12.15 -18.03
C ASP A 62 14.40 12.24 -19.03
N PRO A 63 14.13 12.45 -20.32
CA PRO A 63 15.19 12.60 -21.34
C PRO A 63 15.83 13.99 -21.36
N THR A 64 15.26 14.96 -20.65
CA THR A 64 15.70 16.36 -20.64
C THR A 64 16.69 16.61 -19.52
N TYR A 65 17.94 16.29 -19.74
CA TYR A 65 19.00 16.54 -18.79
C TYR A 65 20.30 16.96 -19.47
N SER A 66 21.15 17.66 -18.74
CA SER A 66 22.49 18.03 -19.20
C SER A 66 23.53 17.12 -18.58
N THR A 67 24.56 16.78 -19.33
CA THR A 67 25.69 16.01 -18.83
C THR A 67 26.98 16.79 -18.92
N GLN A 68 27.77 16.74 -17.88
CA GLN A 68 29.13 17.27 -17.85
C GLN A 68 30.09 16.12 -17.54
N ASN A 69 31.09 15.92 -18.41
CA ASN A 69 32.16 14.98 -18.13
C ASN A 69 33.04 15.50 -17.00
N ILE A 70 33.15 14.71 -15.91
CA ILE A 70 33.94 15.06 -14.72
C ILE A 70 35.11 14.11 -14.48
N MET A 71 35.49 13.30 -15.47
CA MET A 71 36.52 12.28 -15.32
C MET A 71 37.86 12.82 -14.77
N ASN A 72 38.19 14.05 -15.07
CA ASN A 72 39.40 14.74 -14.58
C ASN A 72 39.09 15.89 -13.58
N ASP A 73 37.86 16.00 -13.11
CA ASP A 73 37.43 17.03 -12.17
C ASP A 73 37.80 16.63 -10.73
N PRO A 74 38.50 17.50 -9.96
CA PRO A 74 38.84 17.20 -8.56
C PRO A 74 37.60 17.11 -7.63
N SER A 75 36.45 17.60 -8.06
CA SER A 75 35.17 17.46 -7.30
C SER A 75 34.51 16.09 -7.44
N ARG A 76 35.10 15.21 -8.23
CA ARG A 76 34.64 13.84 -8.40
C ARG A 76 34.73 13.08 -7.07
N LEU A 77 33.65 12.38 -6.70
CA LEU A 77 33.56 11.61 -5.44
C LEU A 77 34.20 10.24 -5.57
N GLU A 78 33.98 9.56 -6.71
CA GLU A 78 34.50 8.22 -7.01
C GLU A 78 35.58 8.30 -8.12
N PRO A 79 36.85 8.27 -7.75
CA PRO A 79 37.95 8.56 -8.71
C PRO A 79 38.04 7.60 -9.90
N LEU A 80 37.56 6.38 -9.76
CA LEU A 80 37.67 5.34 -10.80
C LEU A 80 36.41 5.19 -11.63
N ALA A 81 35.24 5.38 -11.03
CA ALA A 81 33.95 5.07 -11.66
C ALA A 81 33.10 6.31 -12.00
N GLU A 82 33.15 7.37 -11.20
CA GLU A 82 32.36 8.58 -11.47
C GLU A 82 32.96 9.39 -12.62
N TYR A 83 32.24 9.55 -13.71
CA TYR A 83 32.73 10.31 -14.86
C TYR A 83 31.74 11.32 -15.44
N SER A 84 30.50 11.36 -15.02
CA SER A 84 29.57 12.40 -15.44
C SER A 84 28.79 13.01 -14.29
N ARG A 85 28.52 14.29 -14.43
CA ARG A 85 27.56 15.04 -13.61
C ARG A 85 26.31 15.23 -14.44
N ILE A 86 25.18 14.92 -13.87
CA ILE A 86 23.86 15.14 -14.46
C ILE A 86 23.21 16.33 -13.75
N THR A 87 22.66 17.24 -14.53
CA THR A 87 21.86 18.39 -14.09
C THR A 87 20.61 18.51 -14.92
N ASP A 88 19.68 19.34 -14.48
CA ASP A 88 18.43 19.65 -15.15
C ASP A 88 17.46 18.44 -15.28
N LYS A 89 17.69 17.37 -14.48
CA LYS A 89 16.70 16.29 -14.34
C LYS A 89 15.44 16.83 -13.69
N GLU A 90 14.31 16.32 -14.11
CA GLU A 90 13.03 16.62 -13.47
C GLU A 90 13.00 15.99 -12.07
N TRP A 91 12.88 16.80 -11.04
CA TRP A 91 12.74 16.38 -9.66
C TRP A 91 11.85 17.33 -8.87
N GLY A 92 11.39 16.90 -7.71
CA GLY A 92 10.58 17.71 -6.84
C GLY A 92 10.50 17.18 -5.41
N VAL A 93 9.67 17.84 -4.63
CA VAL A 93 9.39 17.45 -3.25
C VAL A 93 8.02 16.78 -3.21
N LEU A 94 7.97 15.57 -2.67
CA LEU A 94 6.71 14.84 -2.47
C LEU A 94 6.00 15.35 -1.21
N ASP A 95 6.73 15.41 -0.10
CA ASP A 95 6.22 15.90 1.19
C ASP A 95 7.32 16.53 2.04
N THR A 96 6.93 17.40 2.99
CA THR A 96 7.80 18.15 3.89
C THR A 96 7.28 18.16 5.34
N GLY A 97 8.13 18.55 6.28
CA GLY A 97 7.73 18.67 7.68
C GLY A 97 7.72 17.34 8.43
N LEU A 98 8.26 16.29 7.81
CA LEU A 98 8.40 14.97 8.39
C LEU A 98 9.39 14.97 9.57
N ASN A 99 9.30 13.96 10.43
CA ASN A 99 10.16 13.84 11.59
C ASN A 99 11.33 12.87 11.32
N ARG A 100 12.35 13.32 10.57
CA ARG A 100 13.54 12.55 10.20
C ARG A 100 13.20 11.28 9.41
N PRO A 101 12.61 11.39 8.20
CA PRO A 101 12.27 10.23 7.38
C PRO A 101 13.51 9.38 7.12
N SER A 102 13.39 8.05 7.27
CA SER A 102 14.54 7.14 7.23
C SER A 102 14.34 5.95 6.32
N GLY A 103 13.27 5.18 6.47
CA GLY A 103 12.93 4.05 5.61
C GLY A 103 11.84 4.43 4.61
N ILE A 104 11.91 3.83 3.43
CA ILE A 104 10.88 3.94 2.40
C ILE A 104 10.61 2.53 1.86
N ALA A 105 9.34 2.18 1.71
CA ALA A 105 8.90 0.97 1.02
C ALA A 105 7.76 1.32 0.06
N LEU A 106 7.56 0.52 -0.98
CA LEU A 106 6.55 0.74 -2.00
C LEU A 106 5.80 -0.55 -2.27
N ASP A 107 4.48 -0.49 -2.21
CA ASP A 107 3.56 -1.55 -2.62
C ASP A 107 2.51 -0.99 -3.57
N GLY A 108 2.56 -1.41 -4.84
CA GLY A 108 1.73 -0.81 -5.88
C GLY A 108 1.85 0.72 -5.91
N ASP A 109 0.75 1.41 -5.75
CA ASP A 109 0.68 2.88 -5.71
C ASP A 109 0.80 3.43 -4.26
N THR A 110 1.05 2.58 -3.26
CA THR A 110 1.20 3.00 -1.85
C THR A 110 2.66 3.13 -1.45
N LEU A 111 3.07 4.33 -1.04
CA LEU A 111 4.40 4.63 -0.53
C LEU A 111 4.37 4.72 0.99
N PHE A 112 5.14 3.87 1.66
CA PHE A 112 5.34 3.91 3.10
C PHE A 112 6.63 4.63 3.46
N VAL A 113 6.55 5.54 4.43
CA VAL A 113 7.70 6.32 4.90
C VAL A 113 7.80 6.25 6.42
N SER A 114 8.88 5.68 6.94
CA SER A 114 9.12 5.70 8.38
C SER A 114 9.72 7.00 8.84
N GLN A 115 9.33 7.44 10.03
CA GLN A 115 9.86 8.59 10.74
C GLN A 115 10.73 8.11 11.90
N ASN A 116 12.05 8.30 11.78
CA ASN A 116 13.00 7.92 12.82
C ASN A 116 12.81 8.74 14.12
N GLY A 117 12.28 9.95 14.02
CA GLY A 117 12.20 10.88 15.15
C GLY A 117 11.09 10.56 16.15
N ASP A 118 10.05 9.81 15.78
CA ASP A 118 8.89 9.51 16.64
C ASP A 118 8.37 8.07 16.50
N GLY A 119 8.94 7.27 15.61
CA GLY A 119 8.57 5.88 15.41
C GLY A 119 7.25 5.67 14.68
N THR A 120 6.78 6.65 13.94
CA THR A 120 5.60 6.52 13.08
C THR A 120 5.97 6.06 11.68
N ILE A 121 5.01 5.51 10.96
CA ILE A 121 5.08 5.20 9.52
C ILE A 121 3.90 5.89 8.86
N ILE A 122 4.15 6.67 7.82
CA ILE A 122 3.10 7.32 7.05
C ILE A 122 2.92 6.55 5.75
N ALA A 123 1.67 6.25 5.41
CA ALA A 123 1.26 5.70 4.13
C ALA A 123 0.71 6.81 3.23
N TYR A 124 1.15 6.82 1.99
CA TYR A 124 0.73 7.77 0.96
C TYR A 124 0.15 7.03 -0.25
N ASP A 125 -0.99 7.48 -0.74
CA ASP A 125 -1.50 7.13 -2.06
C ASP A 125 -0.83 8.02 -3.12
N LEU A 126 -0.08 7.40 -4.03
CA LEU A 126 0.66 8.08 -5.09
C LEU A 126 -0.25 8.39 -6.27
N ALA A 127 -0.15 9.59 -6.81
CA ALA A 127 -0.74 9.90 -8.09
C ALA A 127 -0.09 9.08 -9.22
N LYS A 128 -0.81 8.83 -10.31
CA LYS A 128 -0.34 8.01 -11.45
C LYS A 128 0.98 8.45 -12.08
N ASP A 129 1.35 9.71 -11.96
CA ASP A 129 2.62 10.23 -12.45
C ASP A 129 3.76 10.11 -11.41
N GLY A 130 3.46 9.60 -10.21
CA GLY A 130 4.39 9.42 -9.10
C GLY A 130 4.96 10.71 -8.50
N LYS A 131 4.45 11.89 -8.89
CA LYS A 131 5.05 13.19 -8.54
C LYS A 131 4.31 13.94 -7.43
N SER A 132 3.17 13.44 -7.03
CA SER A 132 2.38 13.92 -5.90
C SER A 132 1.77 12.74 -5.15
N ALA A 133 1.42 12.96 -3.89
CA ALA A 133 0.86 11.95 -3.01
C ALA A 133 -0.16 12.56 -2.05
N THR A 134 -1.07 11.72 -1.57
CA THR A 134 -1.99 12.06 -0.49
C THR A 134 -1.70 11.14 0.69
N GLU A 135 -1.53 11.69 1.88
CA GLU A 135 -1.45 10.88 3.10
C GLU A 135 -2.79 10.19 3.32
N ILE A 136 -2.76 8.87 3.46
CA ILE A 136 -3.96 8.04 3.69
C ILE A 136 -4.00 7.51 5.11
N GLU A 137 -2.83 7.25 5.73
CA GLU A 137 -2.77 6.71 7.07
C GLU A 137 -1.46 7.07 7.77
N THR A 138 -1.51 7.20 9.11
CA THR A 138 -0.32 7.26 9.98
C THR A 138 -0.35 6.11 10.98
N ILE A 139 0.53 5.13 10.77
CA ILE A 139 0.67 3.96 11.65
C ILE A 139 1.55 4.34 12.84
N GLN A 140 1.00 4.27 14.05
CA GLN A 140 1.75 4.47 15.29
C GLN A 140 2.39 3.17 15.73
N THR A 141 3.72 3.06 15.63
CA THR A 141 4.45 1.89 16.13
C THR A 141 4.87 2.06 17.58
N THR A 142 5.40 0.99 18.18
CA THR A 142 6.05 1.04 19.50
C THR A 142 7.56 1.28 19.42
N ALA A 143 8.09 1.51 18.21
CA ALA A 143 9.49 1.80 17.99
C ALA A 143 9.84 3.21 18.46
N THR A 144 11.06 3.37 18.95
CA THR A 144 11.64 4.70 19.22
C THR A 144 12.48 5.22 18.08
N PHE A 145 13.05 4.32 17.26
CA PHE A 145 13.91 4.67 16.13
C PHE A 145 13.73 3.65 15.00
N ILE A 146 13.00 4.01 13.96
CA ILE A 146 12.87 3.17 12.76
C ILE A 146 13.99 3.54 11.77
N MET A 147 14.74 2.54 11.29
CA MET A 147 15.88 2.75 10.39
C MET A 147 15.64 2.30 8.95
N GLY A 148 14.69 1.43 8.71
CA GLY A 148 14.39 0.91 7.37
C GLY A 148 13.00 0.32 7.31
N LEU A 149 12.46 0.29 6.09
CA LEU A 149 11.19 -0.35 5.73
C LEU A 149 11.42 -1.28 4.54
N GLU A 150 10.63 -2.35 4.46
CA GLU A 150 10.58 -3.24 3.31
C GLU A 150 9.23 -3.92 3.25
N ILE A 151 8.72 -4.19 2.04
CA ILE A 151 7.54 -5.03 1.84
C ILE A 151 8.01 -6.46 1.60
N GLY A 152 7.50 -7.38 2.39
CA GLY A 152 7.76 -8.81 2.21
C GLY A 152 6.94 -9.43 1.08
N PRO A 153 7.22 -10.69 0.73
CA PRO A 153 6.57 -11.36 -0.40
C PRO A 153 5.06 -11.60 -0.22
N GLU A 154 4.55 -11.46 0.99
CA GLU A 154 3.13 -11.61 1.34
C GLU A 154 2.41 -10.26 1.51
N GLY A 155 3.05 -9.14 1.09
CA GLY A 155 2.51 -7.80 1.24
C GLY A 155 2.67 -7.19 2.63
N ASN A 156 3.21 -7.95 3.60
CA ASN A 156 3.44 -7.45 4.95
C ASN A 156 4.55 -6.41 5.00
N LEU A 157 4.36 -5.34 5.76
CA LEU A 157 5.36 -4.32 5.97
C LEU A 157 6.32 -4.72 7.11
N TYR A 158 7.61 -4.64 6.85
CA TYR A 158 8.66 -4.90 7.83
C TYR A 158 9.42 -3.64 8.16
N TYR A 159 9.76 -3.43 9.43
CA TYR A 159 10.66 -2.35 9.83
C TYR A 159 11.74 -2.81 10.81
N VAL A 160 12.84 -2.06 10.83
CA VAL A 160 13.91 -2.26 11.80
C VAL A 160 13.74 -1.26 12.94
N ASP A 161 13.45 -1.76 14.16
CA ASP A 161 13.48 -0.97 15.39
C ASP A 161 14.91 -1.00 15.95
N ASN A 162 15.68 0.04 15.63
CA ASN A 162 17.07 0.16 16.11
C ASN A 162 17.15 0.48 17.60
N GLY A 163 16.05 0.95 18.21
CA GLY A 163 16.01 1.20 19.65
C GLY A 163 15.87 -0.08 20.50
N LYS A 164 15.38 -1.17 19.88
CA LYS A 164 15.15 -2.46 20.53
C LYS A 164 15.92 -3.61 19.88
N ASP A 165 16.79 -3.32 18.90
CA ASP A 165 17.58 -4.32 18.17
C ASP A 165 16.74 -5.45 17.57
N GLN A 166 15.61 -5.13 16.91
CA GLN A 166 14.68 -6.12 16.35
C GLN A 166 14.13 -5.72 14.99
N VAL A 167 13.73 -6.73 14.23
CA VAL A 167 12.89 -6.57 13.04
C VAL A 167 11.45 -6.86 13.46
N VAL A 168 10.55 -5.98 13.07
CA VAL A 168 9.12 -6.08 13.37
C VAL A 168 8.36 -6.19 12.06
N ARG A 169 7.39 -7.09 12.01
CA ARG A 169 6.42 -7.21 10.94
C ARG A 169 5.13 -6.51 11.36
N ILE A 170 4.59 -5.71 10.45
CA ILE A 170 3.22 -5.22 10.51
C ILE A 170 2.46 -6.03 9.48
N ASP A 171 1.47 -6.76 9.91
CA ASP A 171 0.50 -7.38 9.01
C ASP A 171 -0.40 -6.25 8.46
N PRO A 172 -0.82 -6.30 7.19
CA PRO A 172 -1.68 -5.27 6.66
C PRO A 172 -2.98 -5.25 7.46
N TYR A 173 -3.17 -4.18 8.20
CA TYR A 173 -4.41 -3.86 8.90
C TYR A 173 -5.25 -3.04 7.91
N PHE A 174 -5.83 -3.70 6.93
CA PHE A 174 -6.86 -3.07 6.14
C PHE A 174 -8.20 -3.33 6.84
N ASP A 175 -8.83 -2.27 7.24
CA ASP A 175 -10.21 -2.17 7.69
C ASP A 175 -10.78 -0.96 6.95
N ILE A 176 -11.14 -1.20 5.67
CA ILE A 176 -11.48 -0.15 4.69
C ILE A 176 -12.71 0.64 5.14
N ASP A 177 -13.68 -0.02 5.73
CA ASP A 177 -14.93 0.62 6.17
C ASP A 177 -14.91 1.04 7.64
N THR A 178 -13.84 0.70 8.37
CA THR A 178 -13.58 1.09 9.77
C THR A 178 -14.61 0.56 10.77
N ASP A 179 -15.10 -0.63 10.56
CA ASP A 179 -16.09 -1.27 11.44
C ASP A 179 -15.45 -2.08 12.58
N GLY A 180 -14.13 -2.28 12.55
CA GLY A 180 -13.35 -2.98 13.56
C GLY A 180 -13.07 -4.44 13.21
N VAL A 181 -13.47 -4.92 12.03
CA VAL A 181 -13.11 -6.20 11.43
C VAL A 181 -12.11 -5.95 10.30
N LEU A 182 -11.06 -6.74 10.23
CA LEU A 182 -10.06 -6.58 9.17
C LEU A 182 -10.60 -7.10 7.84
N ASP A 183 -10.25 -6.45 6.72
CA ASP A 183 -10.69 -6.87 5.38
C ASP A 183 -10.47 -8.37 5.10
N GLU A 184 -9.42 -8.99 5.67
CA GLU A 184 -9.11 -10.41 5.48
C GLU A 184 -10.05 -11.36 6.26
N ASP A 185 -10.66 -10.84 7.34
CA ASP A 185 -11.61 -11.53 8.22
C ASP A 185 -13.04 -11.02 8.01
N ASP A 186 -13.22 -9.99 7.16
CA ASP A 186 -14.47 -9.29 6.96
C ASP A 186 -15.26 -9.88 5.78
N ASN A 187 -16.50 -10.26 6.04
CA ASN A 187 -17.41 -10.77 5.02
C ASN A 187 -18.06 -9.67 4.17
N CYS A 188 -17.83 -8.37 4.51
CA CYS A 188 -18.21 -7.21 3.71
C CYS A 188 -17.13 -6.10 3.71
N PRO A 189 -15.92 -6.28 3.17
CA PRO A 189 -14.74 -5.42 3.38
C PRO A 189 -14.89 -3.94 3.02
N SER A 190 -16.00 -3.52 2.47
CA SER A 190 -16.28 -2.12 2.09
C SER A 190 -17.60 -1.58 2.62
N VAL A 191 -18.30 -2.34 3.47
CA VAL A 191 -19.60 -1.97 4.05
C VAL A 191 -19.62 -2.34 5.51
N ALA A 192 -19.51 -1.34 6.38
CA ALA A 192 -19.40 -1.53 7.83
C ALA A 192 -20.48 -2.45 8.41
N ASN A 193 -20.07 -3.63 8.89
CA ASN A 193 -20.96 -4.65 9.46
C ASN A 193 -20.30 -5.37 10.65
N PRO A 194 -19.97 -4.70 11.76
CA PRO A 194 -19.14 -5.21 12.85
C PRO A 194 -19.67 -6.48 13.54
N LEU A 195 -20.88 -6.90 13.22
CA LEU A 195 -21.48 -8.16 13.71
C LEU A 195 -21.18 -9.35 12.81
N GLN A 196 -20.72 -9.10 11.59
CA GLN A 196 -20.37 -10.14 10.62
C GLN A 196 -21.49 -11.16 10.37
N SER A 197 -22.74 -10.66 10.31
CA SER A 197 -23.89 -11.49 9.99
C SER A 197 -23.75 -12.06 8.58
N ASP A 198 -24.10 -13.32 8.43
CA ASP A 198 -24.09 -14.11 7.19
C ASP A 198 -25.13 -15.22 7.38
N LEU A 199 -26.34 -14.95 6.92
CA LEU A 199 -27.53 -15.77 7.25
C LEU A 199 -27.48 -17.13 6.56
N ASP A 200 -27.08 -17.16 5.27
CA ASP A 200 -27.03 -18.36 4.45
C ASP A 200 -25.71 -19.12 4.52
N GLY A 201 -24.64 -18.46 5.01
CA GLY A 201 -23.31 -19.04 5.24
C GLY A 201 -22.48 -19.19 3.96
N ASP A 202 -22.70 -18.36 2.95
CA ASP A 202 -21.96 -18.42 1.70
C ASP A 202 -20.62 -17.66 1.74
N GLY A 203 -20.41 -16.82 2.79
CA GLY A 203 -19.20 -16.05 3.03
C GLY A 203 -19.29 -14.58 2.59
N ILE A 204 -20.43 -14.14 2.07
CA ILE A 204 -20.79 -12.75 1.86
C ILE A 204 -21.69 -12.35 3.04
N GLY A 205 -21.43 -11.18 3.64
CA GLY A 205 -22.24 -10.76 4.79
C GLY A 205 -23.54 -10.10 4.35
N ASP A 206 -24.61 -10.26 5.17
CA ASP A 206 -25.95 -9.70 4.93
C ASP A 206 -25.93 -8.21 4.56
N ALA A 207 -24.94 -7.47 5.00
CA ALA A 207 -24.83 -6.05 4.72
C ALA A 207 -24.44 -5.72 3.27
N CYS A 208 -23.85 -6.65 2.56
CA CYS A 208 -23.33 -6.51 1.20
C CYS A 208 -23.77 -7.62 0.26
N ASP A 209 -24.56 -8.58 0.75
CA ASP A 209 -25.24 -9.56 -0.07
C ASP A 209 -26.45 -8.92 -0.78
N GLU A 210 -26.83 -9.44 -1.91
CA GLU A 210 -28.04 -9.06 -2.65
C GLU A 210 -29.18 -10.06 -2.48
N ASP A 211 -28.93 -11.22 -1.82
CA ASP A 211 -29.88 -12.35 -1.61
C ASP A 211 -29.54 -13.07 -0.29
N ASP A 212 -29.85 -12.40 0.85
CA ASP A 212 -29.39 -12.76 2.21
C ASP A 212 -29.74 -14.21 2.64
N ASP A 213 -30.80 -14.82 2.12
CA ASP A 213 -31.21 -16.18 2.48
C ASP A 213 -30.96 -17.21 1.35
N SER A 214 -30.42 -16.76 0.22
CA SER A 214 -30.05 -17.58 -0.96
C SER A 214 -31.22 -18.41 -1.51
N ASP A 215 -32.43 -17.83 -1.52
CA ASP A 215 -33.61 -18.49 -2.10
C ASP A 215 -33.76 -18.25 -3.60
N GLY A 216 -32.99 -17.29 -4.16
CA GLY A 216 -32.96 -16.90 -5.56
C GLY A 216 -33.83 -15.70 -5.89
N VAL A 217 -34.41 -15.03 -4.91
CA VAL A 217 -35.10 -13.74 -5.02
C VAL A 217 -34.23 -12.70 -4.33
N LEU A 218 -33.86 -11.64 -5.06
CA LEU A 218 -33.00 -10.60 -4.44
C LEU A 218 -33.76 -9.81 -3.40
N ASP A 219 -33.12 -9.40 -2.31
CA ASP A 219 -33.68 -8.67 -1.19
C ASP A 219 -34.58 -7.49 -1.56
N ILE A 220 -34.20 -6.76 -2.63
CA ILE A 220 -34.95 -5.63 -3.13
C ILE A 220 -36.33 -6.04 -3.69
N ASN A 221 -36.53 -7.31 -4.04
CA ASN A 221 -37.76 -7.87 -4.58
C ASN A 221 -38.41 -8.88 -3.65
N ASP A 222 -37.72 -9.22 -2.56
CA ASP A 222 -38.08 -10.23 -1.60
C ASP A 222 -38.88 -9.61 -0.43
N GLN A 223 -40.01 -10.19 -0.09
CA GLN A 223 -40.80 -9.78 1.09
C GLN A 223 -40.27 -10.43 2.37
N CYS A 224 -39.46 -11.49 2.26
CA CYS A 224 -38.84 -12.20 3.36
C CYS A 224 -37.30 -12.30 3.23
N PRO A 225 -36.56 -11.21 3.01
CA PRO A 225 -35.14 -11.23 2.64
C PRO A 225 -34.21 -11.87 3.68
N MET A 226 -34.68 -12.13 4.87
CA MET A 226 -33.99 -12.87 5.93
C MET A 226 -34.79 -14.10 6.35
N GLY A 227 -35.36 -14.77 5.39
CA GLY A 227 -36.30 -15.87 5.57
C GLY A 227 -35.65 -17.22 5.86
N VAL A 228 -36.31 -18.30 5.42
CA VAL A 228 -35.81 -19.66 5.59
C VAL A 228 -34.75 -19.98 4.58
N ILE A 229 -33.55 -20.27 5.03
CA ILE A 229 -32.41 -20.71 4.19
C ILE A 229 -32.56 -22.16 3.68
N ASN A 230 -31.72 -22.55 2.71
CA ASN A 230 -31.60 -23.90 2.14
C ASN A 230 -32.85 -24.36 1.35
N TRP A 231 -33.48 -23.45 0.65
CA TRP A 231 -34.53 -23.76 -0.33
C TRP A 231 -34.34 -22.86 -1.57
N VAL A 232 -35.15 -23.02 -2.57
CA VAL A 232 -35.14 -22.16 -3.77
C VAL A 232 -36.58 -21.79 -4.06
N SER A 233 -36.82 -20.50 -4.31
CA SER A 233 -38.09 -19.96 -4.76
C SER A 233 -38.45 -20.58 -6.12
N THR A 234 -39.59 -21.20 -6.18
CA THR A 234 -40.17 -21.79 -7.39
C THR A 234 -41.68 -21.67 -7.33
N THR A 235 -42.34 -21.72 -8.47
CA THR A 235 -43.83 -21.69 -8.55
C THR A 235 -44.56 -22.79 -7.77
N PHE A 236 -43.85 -23.68 -7.08
CA PHE A 236 -44.40 -24.75 -6.20
C PHE A 236 -44.13 -24.48 -4.72
N SER A 237 -43.16 -23.67 -4.40
CA SER A 237 -42.72 -23.37 -3.03
C SER A 237 -42.92 -21.89 -2.64
N ASP A 238 -43.16 -21.09 -3.63
CA ASP A 238 -43.41 -19.66 -3.61
C ASP A 238 -44.27 -19.34 -4.85
N TYR A 239 -45.57 -19.30 -4.67
CA TYR A 239 -46.52 -19.29 -5.79
C TYR A 239 -46.61 -17.92 -6.48
N ASP A 240 -46.51 -16.86 -5.76
CA ASP A 240 -46.56 -15.49 -6.27
C ASP A 240 -45.18 -14.87 -6.50
N SER A 241 -44.12 -15.62 -6.17
CA SER A 241 -42.71 -15.26 -6.41
C SER A 241 -42.29 -13.97 -5.63
N ASP A 242 -42.72 -13.89 -4.39
CA ASP A 242 -42.43 -12.78 -3.51
C ASP A 242 -41.22 -13.02 -2.57
N GLY A 243 -40.61 -14.22 -2.61
CA GLY A 243 -39.46 -14.65 -1.80
C GLY A 243 -39.82 -15.28 -0.47
N CYS A 244 -41.11 -15.34 -0.13
CA CYS A 244 -41.57 -15.98 1.10
C CYS A 244 -41.98 -17.42 0.81
N LYS A 245 -41.49 -18.38 1.59
CA LYS A 245 -41.85 -19.78 1.41
C LYS A 245 -43.26 -20.06 1.88
N ASP A 246 -44.18 -20.43 0.95
CA ASP A 246 -45.61 -20.66 1.18
C ASP A 246 -45.93 -21.52 2.40
N SER A 247 -45.10 -22.49 2.72
CA SER A 247 -45.39 -23.44 3.79
C SER A 247 -45.01 -22.99 5.19
N THR A 248 -44.20 -21.92 5.33
CA THR A 248 -43.58 -21.56 6.61
C THR A 248 -43.56 -20.05 6.93
N GLU A 249 -43.52 -19.19 5.92
CA GLU A 249 -43.25 -17.75 6.08
C GLU A 249 -44.35 -16.89 5.54
N ASP A 250 -44.95 -17.31 4.45
CA ASP A 250 -45.99 -16.57 3.80
C ASP A 250 -47.35 -16.75 4.51
N PHE A 251 -47.95 -15.62 4.86
CA PHE A 251 -49.22 -15.52 5.62
C PHE A 251 -50.32 -14.87 4.79
N ASP A 252 -50.04 -14.54 3.54
CA ASP A 252 -51.04 -13.99 2.66
C ASP A 252 -51.58 -15.05 1.67
N ASP A 253 -52.40 -14.71 0.69
CA ASP A 253 -53.08 -15.71 -0.15
C ASP A 253 -52.32 -16.01 -1.47
N ASP A 254 -51.19 -16.67 -1.32
CA ASP A 254 -50.26 -16.95 -2.40
C ASP A 254 -50.69 -18.02 -3.38
N ASN A 255 -51.62 -18.81 -3.00
CA ASN A 255 -52.17 -19.81 -3.91
C ASN A 255 -53.38 -19.30 -4.73
N GLY A 256 -53.77 -18.01 -4.56
CA GLY A 256 -54.85 -17.37 -5.31
C GLY A 256 -56.23 -17.99 -5.06
N ASN A 257 -56.42 -18.71 -3.94
CA ASN A 257 -57.67 -19.37 -3.66
C ASN A 257 -58.54 -18.68 -2.60
N GLY A 258 -58.09 -17.55 -2.07
CA GLY A 258 -58.91 -16.67 -1.22
C GLY A 258 -59.11 -17.16 0.22
N VAL A 259 -58.15 -17.91 0.80
CA VAL A 259 -58.28 -18.42 2.19
C VAL A 259 -56.97 -18.25 2.92
#